data_1aa96c91378000164424b6db0a837761
#
_entry.id   1aa96c91378000164424b6db0a837761
#
_cell.length_a   1.000
_cell.length_b   1.000
_cell.length_c   1.000
_cell.angle_alpha   90.00
_cell.angle_beta   90.00
_cell.angle_gamma   90.00
#
_symmetry.space_group_name_H-M   'P 1'
#
loop_
_entity.id
_entity.type
_entity.pdbx_description
1 polymer ?
#
loop_
_entity_poly.entity_id
_entity_poly.type
_entity_poly.pdbx_seq_one_letter_code
_entity_poly.pdbx_strand_id
1 'polypeptide(L)'
;MPGGRDTQPDARTAGVLRGRSTVWAAALMSLVLAAIWARYLAGVGGDLAAQWSWADFAAKYPGSAYDLAWYGGIHPASYSLLAPFLMAAVGVRAAGVLSVVVSAVLLAHILTRAGLRWPLPVALWGTFALWCDLAAGRVTFAIGLMFGLAAVAAAGNERTPGWGRVALAAVLSFLAVCASPLAGLFVEVAAAALLLTGRVRAGIALGVPGPAVVLLTSLLFPFGGVDPVGGPTIMVTAGCAVAAALLVPGGPDAAPVWRVVRIGSLLYAAGAGLTLLIDTPLGSNVERLALIFGSVVFLAALCARGDVPWPKLPRPSLTWLRTGALVIAFAIAGFWTVSSDIVGIPMPSSKAQGAGLVAELQSLHVEATGARVEAVPMQNHWESWGLTGVAELARGWNRQADVQRNPLFYDGSLTGTAYYDWLQKWAVGYVAVPTLPAEELDYSARAEAVLIATHPAWLQQVWQDSSWRLLKFTDAVALASPPATIVATDAAHVVLDVPQTPQSTVTATVRIQWSPWLRVDGPAGACLVRDGDWTQLQVTTPGRYTIDSDYALPRGSGCRRP
;
A
#
# COMPACT_ATOMS: atom_id res chain seq x y z
N MET A 1 20.22 -25.91 -63.46
CA MET A 1 19.70 -24.92 -62.53
C MET A 1 19.29 -25.62 -61.24
N PRO A 2 19.93 -25.40 -60.07
CA PRO A 2 19.50 -25.99 -58.81
C PRO A 2 18.41 -25.11 -58.22
N GLY A 3 17.23 -25.74 -57.95
CA GLY A 3 16.09 -25.09 -57.33
C GLY A 3 16.39 -24.63 -55.93
N GLY A 4 16.17 -23.34 -55.68
CA GLY A 4 16.21 -22.74 -54.36
C GLY A 4 15.16 -23.39 -53.44
N ARG A 5 15.60 -24.06 -52.38
CA ARG A 5 14.75 -24.45 -51.26
C ARG A 5 14.40 -23.18 -50.49
N ASP A 6 13.20 -22.66 -50.72
CA ASP A 6 12.59 -21.72 -49.77
C ASP A 6 12.45 -22.44 -48.44
N THR A 7 13.35 -22.18 -47.51
CA THR A 7 13.26 -22.61 -46.12
C THR A 7 12.20 -21.75 -45.39
N GLN A 8 10.93 -22.14 -45.50
CA GLN A 8 9.93 -21.63 -44.55
C GLN A 8 10.39 -21.99 -43.16
N PRO A 9 10.50 -21.02 -42.24
CA PRO A 9 10.89 -21.30 -40.86
C PRO A 9 9.89 -22.28 -40.23
N ASP A 10 10.42 -23.36 -39.63
CA ASP A 10 9.65 -24.38 -38.95
C ASP A 10 8.64 -23.72 -37.99
N ALA A 11 7.38 -24.17 -37.94
CA ALA A 11 6.30 -23.55 -37.16
C ALA A 11 6.67 -23.36 -35.68
N ARG A 12 7.57 -24.21 -35.17
CA ARG A 12 8.17 -24.07 -33.82
C ARG A 12 9.09 -22.83 -33.73
N THR A 13 9.94 -22.61 -34.71
CA THR A 13 10.87 -21.48 -34.78
C THR A 13 10.12 -20.17 -34.90
N ALA A 14 9.05 -20.11 -35.72
CA ALA A 14 8.18 -18.96 -35.86
C ALA A 14 7.42 -18.64 -34.56
N GLY A 15 7.00 -19.65 -33.79
CA GLY A 15 6.34 -19.48 -32.50
C GLY A 15 7.29 -18.92 -31.41
N VAL A 16 8.53 -19.38 -31.38
CA VAL A 16 9.57 -18.89 -30.44
C VAL A 16 9.94 -17.42 -30.75
N LEU A 17 10.09 -17.09 -32.03
CA LEU A 17 10.40 -15.71 -32.46
C LEU A 17 9.28 -14.74 -32.12
N ARG A 18 8.01 -15.12 -32.33
CA ARG A 18 6.84 -14.32 -31.92
C ARG A 18 6.76 -14.13 -30.42
N GLY A 19 7.09 -15.15 -29.62
CA GLY A 19 7.15 -15.03 -28.17
C GLY A 19 8.21 -14.03 -27.71
N ARG A 20 9.42 -14.11 -28.29
CA ARG A 20 10.51 -13.18 -27.97
C ARG A 20 10.17 -11.75 -28.36
N SER A 21 9.62 -11.51 -29.56
CA SER A 21 9.23 -10.16 -29.99
C SER A 21 8.16 -9.54 -29.08
N THR A 22 7.20 -10.33 -28.60
CA THR A 22 6.18 -9.88 -27.64
C THR A 22 6.80 -9.42 -26.34
N VAL A 23 7.75 -10.18 -25.78
CA VAL A 23 8.44 -9.82 -24.52
C VAL A 23 9.27 -8.54 -24.70
N TRP A 24 10.01 -8.41 -25.79
CA TRP A 24 10.80 -7.21 -26.07
C TRP A 24 9.92 -5.97 -26.31
N ALA A 25 8.79 -6.11 -26.99
CA ALA A 25 7.86 -5.01 -27.21
C ALA A 25 7.24 -4.53 -25.89
N ALA A 26 6.84 -5.45 -24.99
CA ALA A 26 6.36 -5.13 -23.67
C ALA A 26 7.44 -4.44 -22.80
N ALA A 27 8.68 -4.93 -22.84
CA ALA A 27 9.81 -4.33 -22.14
C ALA A 27 10.07 -2.88 -22.62
N LEU A 28 10.13 -2.66 -23.92
CA LEU A 28 10.38 -1.34 -24.51
C LEU A 28 9.24 -0.36 -24.15
N MET A 29 7.99 -0.78 -24.33
CA MET A 29 6.84 0.05 -23.96
C MET A 29 6.86 0.39 -22.46
N SER A 30 7.14 -0.60 -21.62
CA SER A 30 7.23 -0.36 -20.18
C SER A 30 8.35 0.61 -19.80
N LEU A 31 9.51 0.51 -20.43
CA LEU A 31 10.62 1.45 -20.21
C LEU A 31 10.25 2.88 -20.58
N VAL A 32 9.59 3.07 -21.73
CA VAL A 32 9.13 4.42 -22.14
C VAL A 32 8.10 4.97 -21.16
N LEU A 33 7.09 4.19 -20.79
CA LEU A 33 6.05 4.59 -19.86
C LEU A 33 6.62 4.84 -18.45
N ALA A 34 7.55 4.02 -17.99
CA ALA A 34 8.23 4.19 -16.71
C ALA A 34 9.12 5.46 -16.69
N ALA A 35 9.76 5.79 -17.81
CA ALA A 35 10.52 7.03 -17.94
C ALA A 35 9.60 8.27 -17.86
N ILE A 36 8.43 8.22 -18.49
CA ILE A 36 7.40 9.27 -18.38
C ILE A 36 6.97 9.42 -16.92
N TRP A 37 6.65 8.32 -16.24
CA TRP A 37 6.28 8.33 -14.84
C TRP A 37 7.40 8.94 -13.97
N ALA A 38 8.61 8.43 -14.09
CA ALA A 38 9.74 8.88 -13.27
C ALA A 38 10.05 10.37 -13.45
N ARG A 39 9.81 10.93 -14.67
CA ARG A 39 10.09 12.33 -14.99
C ARG A 39 8.97 13.28 -14.58
N TYR A 40 7.70 12.86 -14.70
CA TYR A 40 6.55 13.76 -14.60
C TYR A 40 5.55 13.40 -13.50
N LEU A 41 5.43 12.13 -13.12
CA LEU A 41 4.40 11.66 -12.21
C LEU A 41 4.94 11.16 -10.85
N ALA A 42 6.24 10.90 -10.73
CA ALA A 42 6.85 10.37 -9.51
C ALA A 42 6.95 11.38 -8.33
N GLY A 43 6.27 12.49 -8.39
CA GLY A 43 6.05 13.43 -7.28
C GLY A 43 4.56 13.63 -6.99
N VAL A 44 3.69 12.89 -7.70
CA VAL A 44 2.23 12.96 -7.67
C VAL A 44 1.68 11.61 -7.28
N GLY A 45 0.47 11.58 -6.76
CA GLY A 45 -0.23 10.35 -6.38
C GLY A 45 -0.32 10.18 -4.86
N GLY A 46 -1.54 9.89 -4.37
CA GLY A 46 -1.82 9.85 -2.94
C GLY A 46 -0.93 8.89 -2.16
N ASP A 47 -0.76 7.66 -2.63
CA ASP A 47 0.05 6.64 -1.94
C ASP A 47 1.57 6.95 -1.94
N LEU A 48 2.04 7.78 -2.88
CA LEU A 48 3.47 8.01 -3.06
C LEU A 48 4.10 8.79 -1.90
N ALA A 49 3.33 9.68 -1.25
CA ALA A 49 3.81 10.42 -0.09
C ALA A 49 4.17 9.49 1.08
N ALA A 50 3.31 8.50 1.38
CA ALA A 50 3.61 7.48 2.38
C ALA A 50 4.88 6.69 2.04
N GLN A 51 5.09 6.38 0.78
CA GLN A 51 6.23 5.57 0.34
C GLN A 51 7.56 6.31 0.41
N TRP A 52 7.55 7.62 0.13
CA TRP A 52 8.69 8.48 0.38
C TRP A 52 8.99 8.56 1.88
N SER A 53 7.98 8.78 2.73
CA SER A 53 8.16 8.85 4.19
C SER A 53 8.71 7.54 4.75
N TRP A 54 8.16 6.38 4.37
CA TRP A 54 8.66 5.08 4.80
C TRP A 54 10.08 4.79 4.32
N ALA A 55 10.44 5.21 3.10
CA ALA A 55 11.81 5.07 2.58
C ALA A 55 12.79 5.96 3.35
N ASP A 56 12.42 7.22 3.61
CA ASP A 56 13.24 8.16 4.39
C ASP A 56 13.42 7.66 5.84
N PHE A 57 12.36 7.14 6.48
CA PHE A 57 12.43 6.53 7.80
C PHE A 57 13.36 5.31 7.82
N ALA A 58 13.20 4.37 6.88
CA ALA A 58 14.04 3.18 6.80
C ALA A 58 15.50 3.52 6.49
N ALA A 59 15.78 4.59 5.74
CA ALA A 59 17.14 5.06 5.48
C ALA A 59 17.78 5.67 6.73
N LYS A 60 17.03 6.47 7.50
CA LYS A 60 17.55 7.21 8.66
C LYS A 60 17.61 6.34 9.93
N TYR A 61 16.60 5.46 10.11
CA TYR A 61 16.42 4.64 11.30
C TYR A 61 16.21 3.15 10.98
N PRO A 62 17.17 2.49 10.28
CA PRO A 62 16.97 1.11 9.79
C PRO A 62 16.79 0.06 10.90
N GLY A 63 17.21 0.35 12.12
CA GLY A 63 17.05 -0.50 13.31
C GLY A 63 15.75 -0.29 14.07
N SER A 64 15.04 0.82 13.84
CA SER A 64 13.82 1.12 14.60
C SER A 64 12.63 0.31 14.11
N ALA A 65 11.95 -0.34 15.05
CA ALA A 65 10.75 -1.13 14.79
C ALA A 65 9.46 -0.31 14.83
N TYR A 66 9.53 0.99 15.22
CA TYR A 66 8.38 1.84 15.46
C TYR A 66 8.68 3.27 15.01
N ASP A 67 7.86 3.81 14.12
CA ASP A 67 7.94 5.17 13.60
C ASP A 67 7.01 6.07 14.41
N LEU A 68 7.56 7.07 15.10
CA LEU A 68 6.85 8.02 15.94
C LEU A 68 6.36 9.25 15.16
N ALA A 69 6.79 9.43 13.92
CA ALA A 69 6.42 10.59 13.10
C ALA A 69 4.92 10.67 12.79
N TRP A 70 4.18 9.56 12.87
CA TRP A 70 2.75 9.50 12.57
C TRP A 70 1.95 8.85 13.69
N TYR A 71 0.74 9.37 13.95
CA TYR A 71 -0.26 8.75 14.82
C TYR A 71 0.24 8.43 16.24
N GLY A 72 1.25 9.14 16.72
CA GLY A 72 1.91 8.83 17.98
C GLY A 72 2.66 7.50 17.99
N GLY A 73 2.93 6.94 16.83
CA GLY A 73 3.70 5.73 16.60
C GLY A 73 2.95 4.67 15.78
N ILE A 74 3.66 4.10 14.81
CA ILE A 74 3.15 3.05 13.93
C ILE A 74 4.30 2.12 13.51
N HIS A 75 4.04 0.82 13.37
CA HIS A 75 5.04 -0.13 12.91
C HIS A 75 5.24 -0.07 11.39
N PRO A 76 6.47 0.13 10.86
CA PRO A 76 6.75 -0.02 9.43
C PRO A 76 6.29 -1.37 8.89
N ALA A 77 6.43 -2.43 9.69
CA ALA A 77 6.01 -3.79 9.35
C ALA A 77 4.50 -3.93 9.11
N SER A 78 3.65 -3.04 9.66
CA SER A 78 2.21 -3.02 9.38
C SER A 78 1.89 -2.53 7.97
N TYR A 79 2.80 -1.81 7.33
CA TYR A 79 2.70 -1.38 5.94
C TYR A 79 3.40 -2.35 4.99
N SER A 80 4.68 -2.65 5.23
CA SER A 80 5.49 -3.57 4.45
C SER A 80 6.76 -3.96 5.21
N LEU A 81 7.12 -5.23 5.17
CA LEU A 81 8.38 -5.73 5.74
C LEU A 81 9.60 -5.43 4.87
N LEU A 82 9.42 -5.30 3.55
CA LEU A 82 10.53 -5.26 2.59
C LEU A 82 10.61 -3.96 1.81
N ALA A 83 9.47 -3.43 1.35
CA ALA A 83 9.46 -2.30 0.41
C ALA A 83 10.12 -1.03 0.94
N PRO A 84 9.96 -0.59 2.22
CA PRO A 84 10.65 0.58 2.75
C PRO A 84 12.18 0.48 2.61
N PHE A 85 12.75 -0.66 2.96
CA PHE A 85 14.21 -0.90 2.89
C PHE A 85 14.73 -0.97 1.45
N LEU A 86 13.97 -1.61 0.53
CA LEU A 86 14.31 -1.60 -0.89
C LEU A 86 14.27 -0.18 -1.47
N MET A 87 13.23 0.58 -1.16
CA MET A 87 13.09 1.97 -1.61
C MET A 87 14.16 2.87 -0.98
N ALA A 88 14.56 2.65 0.27
CA ALA A 88 15.68 3.34 0.90
C ALA A 88 17.02 3.06 0.18
N ALA A 89 17.25 1.79 -0.21
CA ALA A 89 18.50 1.37 -0.83
C ALA A 89 18.66 1.84 -2.28
N VAL A 90 17.60 1.79 -3.11
CA VAL A 90 17.69 2.10 -4.54
C VAL A 90 16.95 3.39 -4.94
N GLY A 91 16.18 3.97 -4.03
CA GLY A 91 15.30 5.10 -4.27
C GLY A 91 13.90 4.68 -4.75
N VAL A 92 12.86 5.42 -4.32
CA VAL A 92 11.45 5.13 -4.63
C VAL A 92 11.20 5.09 -6.15
N ARG A 93 11.77 6.04 -6.89
CA ARG A 93 11.63 6.11 -8.36
C ARG A 93 12.24 4.90 -9.05
N ALA A 94 13.46 4.53 -8.68
CA ALA A 94 14.15 3.38 -9.29
C ALA A 94 13.43 2.06 -8.95
N ALA A 95 12.93 1.90 -7.72
CA ALA A 95 12.13 0.76 -7.31
C ALA A 95 10.83 0.63 -8.14
N GLY A 96 10.12 1.74 -8.38
CA GLY A 96 8.93 1.77 -9.22
C GLY A 96 9.22 1.39 -10.67
N VAL A 97 10.25 2.02 -11.29
CA VAL A 97 10.68 1.70 -12.67
C VAL A 97 11.04 0.22 -12.82
N LEU A 98 11.88 -0.30 -11.92
CA LEU A 98 12.30 -1.70 -11.94
C LEU A 98 11.10 -2.64 -11.83
N SER A 99 10.22 -2.35 -10.89
CA SER A 99 9.05 -3.21 -10.62
C SER A 99 8.10 -3.29 -11.81
N VAL A 100 7.76 -2.17 -12.44
CA VAL A 100 6.82 -2.18 -13.57
C VAL A 100 7.44 -2.79 -14.83
N VAL A 101 8.74 -2.55 -15.09
CA VAL A 101 9.43 -3.13 -16.26
C VAL A 101 9.55 -4.64 -16.13
N VAL A 102 9.98 -5.13 -14.96
CA VAL A 102 10.08 -6.57 -14.72
C VAL A 102 8.70 -7.23 -14.73
N SER A 103 7.68 -6.59 -14.14
CA SER A 103 6.28 -7.08 -14.19
C SER A 103 5.75 -7.20 -15.60
N ALA A 104 6.00 -6.22 -16.46
CA ALA A 104 5.59 -6.26 -17.88
C ALA A 104 6.26 -7.41 -18.65
N VAL A 105 7.56 -7.63 -18.42
CA VAL A 105 8.31 -8.76 -19.02
C VAL A 105 7.74 -10.10 -18.54
N LEU A 106 7.51 -10.24 -17.25
CA LEU A 106 6.95 -11.45 -16.65
C LEU A 106 5.52 -11.74 -17.15
N LEU A 107 4.67 -10.71 -17.21
CA LEU A 107 3.31 -10.83 -17.74
C LEU A 107 3.34 -11.25 -19.21
N ALA A 108 4.15 -10.60 -20.05
CA ALA A 108 4.31 -10.97 -21.45
C ALA A 108 4.82 -12.42 -21.61
N HIS A 109 5.75 -12.84 -20.74
CA HIS A 109 6.24 -14.22 -20.71
C HIS A 109 5.13 -15.23 -20.34
N ILE A 110 4.32 -14.94 -19.32
CA ILE A 110 3.16 -15.76 -18.91
C ILE A 110 2.16 -15.87 -20.06
N LEU A 111 1.80 -14.75 -20.71
CA LEU A 111 0.85 -14.70 -21.82
C LEU A 111 1.34 -15.47 -23.04
N THR A 112 2.62 -15.40 -23.39
CA THR A 112 3.18 -16.18 -24.51
C THR A 112 3.12 -17.68 -24.25
N ARG A 113 3.25 -18.10 -22.98
CA ARG A 113 3.13 -19.51 -22.57
C ARG A 113 1.68 -19.98 -22.40
N ALA A 114 0.72 -19.06 -22.27
CA ALA A 114 -0.70 -19.39 -22.22
C ALA A 114 -1.27 -19.89 -23.55
N GLY A 115 -0.50 -19.82 -24.64
CA GLY A 115 -0.90 -20.34 -25.95
C GLY A 115 -1.93 -19.47 -26.69
N LEU A 116 -1.96 -18.18 -26.43
CA LEU A 116 -2.80 -17.22 -27.15
C LEU A 116 -2.43 -17.16 -28.64
N ARG A 117 -3.43 -16.90 -29.50
CA ARG A 117 -3.20 -16.68 -30.94
C ARG A 117 -2.42 -15.38 -31.18
N TRP A 118 -2.80 -14.31 -30.43
CA TRP A 118 -2.21 -13.00 -30.53
C TRP A 118 -1.80 -12.49 -29.12
N PRO A 119 -0.64 -12.92 -28.60
CA PRO A 119 -0.19 -12.50 -27.27
C PRO A 119 0.24 -11.03 -27.21
N LEU A 120 0.70 -10.44 -28.33
CA LEU A 120 1.24 -9.08 -28.36
C LEU A 120 0.24 -8.00 -27.93
N PRO A 121 -0.99 -7.91 -28.49
CA PRO A 121 -1.95 -6.89 -28.03
C PRO A 121 -2.27 -7.02 -26.53
N VAL A 122 -2.39 -8.26 -26.03
CA VAL A 122 -2.69 -8.53 -24.62
C VAL A 122 -1.53 -8.11 -23.73
N ALA A 123 -0.28 -8.38 -24.14
CA ALA A 123 0.91 -8.00 -23.40
C ALA A 123 1.09 -6.48 -23.35
N LEU A 124 0.86 -5.77 -24.45
CA LEU A 124 0.95 -4.32 -24.49
C LEU A 124 -0.14 -3.67 -23.63
N TRP A 125 -1.38 -4.13 -23.73
CA TRP A 125 -2.45 -3.65 -22.87
C TRP A 125 -2.17 -3.92 -21.40
N GLY A 126 -1.72 -5.14 -21.06
CA GLY A 126 -1.34 -5.48 -19.68
C GLY A 126 -0.17 -4.64 -19.16
N THR A 127 0.81 -4.31 -20.03
CA THR A 127 1.89 -3.37 -19.70
C THR A 127 1.34 -1.98 -19.37
N PHE A 128 0.37 -1.50 -20.15
CA PHE A 128 -0.29 -0.22 -19.89
C PHE A 128 -1.08 -0.25 -18.58
N ALA A 129 -1.85 -1.31 -18.29
CA ALA A 129 -2.58 -1.46 -17.04
C ALA A 129 -1.65 -1.48 -15.80
N LEU A 130 -0.51 -2.19 -15.88
CA LEU A 130 0.52 -2.18 -14.84
C LEU A 130 1.11 -0.77 -14.63
N TRP A 131 1.29 -0.01 -15.71
CA TRP A 131 1.76 1.35 -15.62
C TRP A 131 0.70 2.30 -15.03
N CYS A 132 -0.58 2.11 -15.30
CA CYS A 132 -1.66 2.88 -14.67
C CYS A 132 -1.62 2.77 -13.14
N ASP A 133 -1.44 1.55 -12.61
CA ASP A 133 -1.28 1.34 -11.18
C ASP A 133 -0.04 2.05 -10.59
N LEU A 134 1.10 2.00 -11.31
CA LEU A 134 2.30 2.75 -10.93
C LEU A 134 2.06 4.28 -11.01
N ALA A 135 1.31 4.76 -12.02
CA ALA A 135 0.99 6.17 -12.19
C ALA A 135 0.16 6.72 -11.02
N ALA A 136 -0.68 5.89 -10.41
CA ALA A 136 -1.38 6.18 -9.16
C ALA A 136 -0.46 6.18 -7.91
N GLY A 137 0.87 6.02 -8.08
CA GLY A 137 1.85 6.13 -7.00
C GLY A 137 2.03 4.88 -6.14
N ARG A 138 1.61 3.69 -6.57
CA ARG A 138 1.55 2.46 -5.75
C ARG A 138 2.83 1.61 -5.87
N VAL A 139 4.01 2.21 -5.61
CA VAL A 139 5.32 1.53 -5.79
C VAL A 139 5.46 0.30 -4.88
N THR A 140 5.04 0.37 -3.61
CA THR A 140 5.07 -0.78 -2.68
C THR A 140 4.28 -1.96 -3.22
N PHE A 141 3.09 -1.71 -3.77
CA PHE A 141 2.27 -2.75 -4.38
C PHE A 141 2.91 -3.27 -5.68
N ALA A 142 3.48 -2.39 -6.52
CA ALA A 142 4.19 -2.78 -7.74
C ALA A 142 5.39 -3.70 -7.45
N ILE A 143 6.16 -3.47 -6.36
CA ILE A 143 7.24 -4.37 -5.91
C ILE A 143 6.67 -5.75 -5.55
N GLY A 144 5.60 -5.78 -4.76
CA GLY A 144 4.94 -7.04 -4.39
C GLY A 144 4.39 -7.79 -5.60
N LEU A 145 3.75 -7.08 -6.53
CA LEU A 145 3.20 -7.64 -7.76
C LEU A 145 4.29 -8.20 -8.68
N MET A 146 5.45 -7.54 -8.77
CA MET A 146 6.62 -8.04 -9.50
C MET A 146 7.04 -9.42 -8.96
N PHE A 147 7.19 -9.56 -7.66
CA PHE A 147 7.52 -10.86 -7.05
C PHE A 147 6.39 -11.88 -7.21
N GLY A 148 5.13 -11.45 -7.12
CA GLY A 148 3.96 -12.31 -7.33
C GLY A 148 3.89 -12.86 -8.76
N LEU A 149 4.09 -12.02 -9.77
CA LEU A 149 4.18 -12.46 -11.17
C LEU A 149 5.37 -13.38 -11.41
N ALA A 150 6.52 -13.11 -10.78
CA ALA A 150 7.68 -13.99 -10.84
C ALA A 150 7.40 -15.36 -10.19
N ALA A 151 6.69 -15.38 -9.06
CA ALA A 151 6.27 -16.61 -8.39
C ALA A 151 5.34 -17.46 -9.28
N VAL A 152 4.34 -16.83 -9.91
CA VAL A 152 3.44 -17.49 -10.86
C VAL A 152 4.19 -18.00 -12.10
N ALA A 153 5.13 -17.22 -12.64
CA ALA A 153 5.96 -17.64 -13.77
C ALA A 153 6.87 -18.83 -13.41
N ALA A 154 7.45 -18.84 -12.22
CA ALA A 154 8.26 -19.94 -11.69
C ALA A 154 7.44 -21.22 -11.45
N ALA A 155 6.23 -21.10 -10.91
CA ALA A 155 5.29 -22.21 -10.74
C ALA A 155 4.95 -22.89 -12.07
N GLY A 156 4.81 -22.11 -13.14
CA GLY A 156 4.66 -22.59 -14.51
C GLY A 156 3.36 -23.34 -14.78
N ASN A 157 3.27 -23.93 -15.97
CA ASN A 157 2.06 -24.63 -16.44
C ASN A 157 2.08 -26.14 -16.21
N GLU A 158 3.16 -26.70 -15.67
CA GLU A 158 3.30 -28.14 -15.45
C GLU A 158 2.45 -28.60 -14.25
N ARG A 159 1.87 -29.81 -14.33
CA ARG A 159 1.14 -30.41 -13.20
C ARG A 159 2.06 -30.75 -12.04
N THR A 160 3.29 -31.16 -12.33
CA THR A 160 4.30 -31.57 -11.36
C THR A 160 5.62 -30.85 -11.63
N PRO A 161 5.76 -29.57 -11.26
CA PRO A 161 7.02 -28.86 -11.41
C PRO A 161 8.12 -29.53 -10.56
N GLY A 162 9.35 -29.45 -11.06
CA GLY A 162 10.53 -29.92 -10.31
C GLY A 162 10.72 -29.12 -9.01
N TRP A 163 11.34 -29.73 -8.01
CA TRP A 163 11.50 -29.13 -6.67
C TRP A 163 12.22 -27.78 -6.66
N GLY A 164 13.21 -27.55 -7.53
CA GLY A 164 13.87 -26.24 -7.65
C GLY A 164 12.91 -25.14 -8.06
N ARG A 165 11.96 -25.41 -8.96
CA ARG A 165 10.91 -24.43 -9.34
C ARG A 165 9.89 -24.22 -8.24
N VAL A 166 9.54 -25.27 -7.49
CA VAL A 166 8.66 -25.19 -6.32
C VAL A 166 9.29 -24.28 -5.26
N ALA A 167 10.57 -24.51 -4.94
CA ALA A 167 11.29 -23.69 -3.98
C ALA A 167 11.41 -22.23 -4.43
N LEU A 168 11.76 -21.99 -5.70
CA LEU A 168 11.82 -20.64 -6.25
C LEU A 168 10.45 -19.93 -6.19
N ALA A 169 9.36 -20.62 -6.54
CA ALA A 169 8.01 -20.06 -6.47
C ALA A 169 7.63 -19.71 -5.03
N ALA A 170 7.98 -20.55 -4.04
CA ALA A 170 7.73 -20.28 -2.63
C ALA A 170 8.52 -19.08 -2.11
N VAL A 171 9.81 -18.97 -2.45
CA VAL A 171 10.65 -17.81 -2.07
C VAL A 171 10.10 -16.52 -2.70
N LEU A 172 9.72 -16.55 -3.97
CA LEU A 172 9.16 -15.37 -4.65
C LEU A 172 7.79 -14.99 -4.09
N SER A 173 6.95 -15.97 -3.73
CA SER A 173 5.68 -15.72 -3.04
C SER A 173 5.91 -15.09 -1.65
N PHE A 174 6.87 -15.60 -0.88
CA PHE A 174 7.27 -15.01 0.39
C PHE A 174 7.70 -13.54 0.22
N LEU A 175 8.57 -13.24 -0.76
CA LEU A 175 9.00 -11.88 -1.06
C LEU A 175 7.84 -10.98 -1.50
N ALA A 176 6.86 -11.52 -2.26
CA ALA A 176 5.67 -10.79 -2.66
C ALA A 176 4.86 -10.31 -1.45
N VAL A 177 4.63 -11.20 -0.47
CA VAL A 177 3.88 -10.86 0.76
C VAL A 177 4.68 -9.90 1.63
N CYS A 178 5.98 -10.11 1.80
CA CYS A 178 6.85 -9.21 2.55
C CYS A 178 6.92 -7.80 1.94
N ALA A 179 6.87 -7.70 0.61
CA ALA A 179 6.85 -6.42 -0.08
C ALA A 179 5.46 -5.75 -0.04
N SER A 180 4.39 -6.53 -0.20
CA SER A 180 3.01 -6.05 -0.14
C SER A 180 2.06 -7.17 0.28
N PRO A 181 1.46 -7.09 1.48
CA PRO A 181 0.45 -8.05 1.91
C PRO A 181 -0.72 -8.19 0.92
N LEU A 182 -1.12 -7.08 0.28
CA LEU A 182 -2.16 -7.09 -0.75
C LEU A 182 -1.75 -7.88 -2.00
N ALA A 183 -0.52 -7.70 -2.49
CA ALA A 183 -0.02 -8.49 -3.61
C ALA A 183 0.07 -9.98 -3.23
N GLY A 184 0.46 -10.28 -2.00
CA GLY A 184 0.41 -11.62 -1.43
C GLY A 184 -0.99 -12.21 -1.46
N LEU A 185 -2.01 -11.47 -1.03
CA LEU A 185 -3.40 -11.91 -1.08
C LEU A 185 -3.84 -12.30 -2.51
N PHE A 186 -3.39 -11.58 -3.53
CA PHE A 186 -3.70 -11.92 -4.91
C PHE A 186 -2.93 -13.17 -5.39
N VAL A 187 -1.74 -13.42 -4.86
CA VAL A 187 -1.04 -14.70 -5.06
C VAL A 187 -1.81 -15.85 -4.41
N GLU A 188 -2.46 -15.64 -3.25
CA GLU A 188 -3.31 -16.66 -2.60
C GLU A 188 -4.52 -17.04 -3.46
N VAL A 189 -5.14 -16.08 -4.16
CA VAL A 189 -6.22 -16.38 -5.13
C VAL A 189 -5.71 -17.30 -6.24
N ALA A 190 -4.50 -17.03 -6.76
CA ALA A 190 -3.89 -17.88 -7.77
C ALA A 190 -3.51 -19.27 -7.21
N ALA A 191 -2.98 -19.32 -5.98
CA ALA A 191 -2.62 -20.54 -5.28
C ALA A 191 -3.85 -21.45 -5.07
N ALA A 192 -4.94 -20.90 -4.56
CA ALA A 192 -6.19 -21.61 -4.35
C ALA A 192 -6.79 -22.14 -5.68
N ALA A 193 -6.75 -21.34 -6.75
CA ALA A 193 -7.18 -21.76 -8.07
C ALA A 193 -6.32 -22.91 -8.62
N LEU A 194 -5.02 -22.89 -8.38
CA LEU A 194 -4.10 -23.98 -8.77
C LEU A 194 -4.38 -25.26 -7.97
N LEU A 195 -4.61 -25.16 -6.67
CA LEU A 195 -4.99 -26.30 -5.82
C LEU A 195 -6.28 -26.95 -6.31
N LEU A 196 -7.33 -26.17 -6.52
CA LEU A 196 -8.64 -26.65 -6.97
C LEU A 196 -8.61 -27.20 -8.41
N THR A 197 -7.57 -26.89 -9.18
CA THR A 197 -7.36 -27.46 -10.52
C THR A 197 -6.38 -28.63 -10.54
N GLY A 198 -5.96 -29.13 -9.36
CA GLY A 198 -5.10 -30.31 -9.23
C GLY A 198 -3.60 -30.04 -9.42
N ARG A 199 -3.17 -28.79 -9.40
CA ARG A 199 -1.75 -28.40 -9.44
C ARG A 199 -1.20 -28.19 -8.04
N VAL A 200 -1.24 -29.25 -7.22
CA VAL A 200 -1.02 -29.20 -5.77
C VAL A 200 0.34 -28.62 -5.39
N ARG A 201 1.44 -29.07 -6.04
CA ARG A 201 2.79 -28.56 -5.71
C ARG A 201 2.92 -27.06 -5.94
N ALA A 202 2.42 -26.57 -7.06
CA ALA A 202 2.45 -25.15 -7.38
C ALA A 202 1.56 -24.34 -6.43
N GLY A 203 0.35 -24.85 -6.15
CA GLY A 203 -0.59 -24.20 -5.23
C GLY A 203 -0.05 -24.09 -3.80
N ILE A 204 0.58 -25.15 -3.28
CA ILE A 204 1.22 -25.12 -1.94
C ILE A 204 2.40 -24.13 -1.92
N ALA A 205 3.25 -24.15 -2.98
CA ALA A 205 4.40 -23.24 -3.05
C ALA A 205 4.01 -21.78 -3.02
N LEU A 206 2.91 -21.42 -3.69
CA LEU A 206 2.39 -20.05 -3.70
C LEU A 206 1.61 -19.71 -2.43
N GLY A 207 0.83 -20.65 -1.88
CA GLY A 207 -0.17 -20.37 -0.85
C GLY A 207 0.30 -20.52 0.60
N VAL A 208 1.44 -21.20 0.87
CA VAL A 208 1.91 -21.35 2.26
C VAL A 208 2.61 -20.09 2.80
N PRO A 209 3.44 -19.36 2.01
CA PRO A 209 4.15 -18.20 2.54
C PRO A 209 3.25 -17.07 3.01
N GLY A 210 2.13 -16.80 2.32
CA GLY A 210 1.24 -15.68 2.63
C GLY A 210 0.67 -15.74 4.05
N PRO A 211 -0.13 -16.77 4.39
CA PRO A 211 -0.68 -16.92 5.73
C PRO A 211 0.40 -16.97 6.83
N ALA A 212 1.56 -17.59 6.54
CA ALA A 212 2.65 -17.67 7.51
C ALA A 212 3.25 -16.29 7.84
N VAL A 213 3.49 -15.45 6.82
CA VAL A 213 3.99 -14.07 7.02
C VAL A 213 2.95 -13.23 7.73
N VAL A 214 1.69 -13.25 7.28
CA VAL A 214 0.61 -12.45 7.88
C VAL A 214 0.41 -12.84 9.35
N LEU A 215 0.39 -14.13 9.68
CA LEU A 215 0.27 -14.59 11.07
C LEU A 215 1.44 -14.08 11.92
N LEU A 216 2.67 -14.25 11.43
CA LEU A 216 3.86 -13.83 12.16
C LEU A 216 3.89 -12.32 12.38
N THR A 217 3.57 -11.53 11.36
CA THR A 217 3.53 -10.06 11.48
C THR A 217 2.41 -9.59 12.40
N SER A 218 1.23 -10.21 12.36
CA SER A 218 0.12 -9.88 13.27
C SER A 218 0.47 -10.16 14.74
N LEU A 219 1.26 -11.19 15.02
CA LEU A 219 1.72 -11.51 16.37
C LEU A 219 2.86 -10.61 16.85
N LEU A 220 3.77 -10.25 15.96
CA LEU A 220 4.94 -9.45 16.31
C LEU A 220 4.62 -7.95 16.29
N PHE A 221 3.86 -7.48 15.34
CA PHE A 221 3.54 -6.08 15.10
C PHE A 221 2.01 -5.90 15.03
N PRO A 222 1.31 -5.98 16.17
CA PRO A 222 -0.14 -5.90 16.18
C PRO A 222 -0.61 -4.58 15.56
N PHE A 223 -1.47 -4.69 14.57
CA PHE A 223 -2.07 -3.59 13.85
C PHE A 223 -3.57 -3.85 13.72
N GLY A 224 -4.37 -2.95 14.27
CA GLY A 224 -5.83 -3.07 14.29
C GLY A 224 -6.55 -2.22 13.26
N GLY A 225 -5.84 -1.71 12.24
CA GLY A 225 -6.43 -0.81 11.25
C GLY A 225 -7.59 -1.42 10.47
N VAL A 226 -8.60 -0.59 10.20
CA VAL A 226 -9.77 -0.94 9.39
C VAL A 226 -9.96 0.09 8.28
N ASP A 227 -10.46 -0.37 7.13
CA ASP A 227 -10.80 0.52 6.02
C ASP A 227 -12.10 -0.03 5.39
N PRO A 228 -13.27 0.53 5.75
CA PRO A 228 -14.54 0.08 5.22
C PRO A 228 -14.63 0.33 3.71
N VAL A 229 -15.09 -0.67 2.97
CA VAL A 229 -15.27 -0.55 1.52
C VAL A 229 -16.73 -0.33 1.16
N GLY A 230 -16.97 0.58 0.24
CA GLY A 230 -18.33 0.88 -0.24
C GLY A 230 -18.93 -0.27 -1.07
N GLY A 231 -20.23 -0.54 -0.88
CA GLY A 231 -20.97 -1.54 -1.64
C GLY A 231 -20.81 -1.41 -3.17
N PRO A 232 -20.89 -0.21 -3.77
CA PRO A 232 -20.68 -0.02 -5.22
C PRO A 232 -19.31 -0.53 -5.71
N THR A 233 -18.23 -0.28 -4.98
CA THR A 233 -16.88 -0.77 -5.33
C THR A 233 -16.85 -2.30 -5.37
N ILE A 234 -17.43 -2.95 -4.37
CA ILE A 234 -17.50 -4.41 -4.33
C ILE A 234 -18.37 -4.96 -5.46
N MET A 235 -19.50 -4.34 -5.75
CA MET A 235 -20.37 -4.78 -6.85
C MET A 235 -19.66 -4.72 -8.20
N VAL A 236 -18.91 -3.67 -8.49
CA VAL A 236 -18.14 -3.54 -9.73
C VAL A 236 -17.02 -4.57 -9.77
N THR A 237 -16.28 -4.72 -8.67
CA THR A 237 -15.17 -5.67 -8.54
C THR A 237 -15.64 -7.13 -8.70
N ALA A 238 -16.65 -7.54 -7.93
CA ALA A 238 -17.21 -8.88 -8.00
C ALA A 238 -17.90 -9.12 -9.35
N GLY A 239 -18.61 -8.12 -9.89
CA GLY A 239 -19.22 -8.18 -11.21
C GLY A 239 -18.21 -8.40 -12.33
N CYS A 240 -17.08 -7.69 -12.31
CA CYS A 240 -15.98 -7.90 -13.24
C CYS A 240 -15.41 -9.33 -13.15
N ALA A 241 -15.19 -9.82 -11.92
CA ALA A 241 -14.68 -11.17 -11.69
C ALA A 241 -15.68 -12.26 -12.12
N VAL A 242 -16.97 -12.11 -11.83
CA VAL A 242 -18.02 -13.03 -12.32
C VAL A 242 -18.12 -13.00 -13.84
N ALA A 243 -18.08 -11.82 -14.47
CA ALA A 243 -18.06 -11.70 -15.91
C ALA A 243 -16.85 -12.42 -16.53
N ALA A 244 -15.66 -12.29 -15.92
CA ALA A 244 -14.47 -13.03 -16.34
C ALA A 244 -14.71 -14.55 -16.24
N ALA A 245 -15.26 -15.05 -15.13
CA ALA A 245 -15.55 -16.47 -14.96
C ALA A 245 -16.53 -17.02 -16.01
N LEU A 246 -17.52 -16.23 -16.41
CA LEU A 246 -18.55 -16.62 -17.38
C LEU A 246 -18.08 -16.53 -18.84
N LEU A 247 -17.29 -15.47 -19.15
CA LEU A 247 -16.93 -15.13 -20.52
C LEU A 247 -15.63 -15.79 -21.02
N VAL A 248 -14.71 -16.23 -20.14
CA VAL A 248 -13.48 -16.92 -20.57
C VAL A 248 -13.78 -18.26 -21.24
N PRO A 249 -12.92 -18.74 -22.18
CA PRO A 249 -13.09 -20.01 -22.86
C PRO A 249 -13.33 -21.17 -21.88
N GLY A 250 -14.27 -22.05 -22.22
CA GLY A 250 -14.67 -23.20 -21.39
C GLY A 250 -14.99 -24.42 -22.24
N GLY A 251 -15.11 -25.57 -21.59
CA GLY A 251 -15.37 -26.86 -22.23
C GLY A 251 -14.19 -27.81 -22.08
N PRO A 252 -14.36 -29.10 -22.50
CA PRO A 252 -13.31 -30.12 -22.34
C PRO A 252 -12.06 -29.84 -23.13
N ASP A 253 -12.18 -29.13 -24.25
CA ASP A 253 -11.07 -28.82 -25.16
C ASP A 253 -10.42 -27.44 -24.88
N ALA A 254 -10.91 -26.69 -23.90
CA ALA A 254 -10.30 -25.43 -23.52
C ALA A 254 -8.94 -25.64 -22.85
N ALA A 255 -7.97 -24.77 -23.15
CA ALA A 255 -6.65 -24.86 -22.52
C ALA A 255 -6.79 -24.83 -20.99
N PRO A 256 -6.03 -25.66 -20.25
CA PRO A 256 -6.16 -25.80 -18.79
C PRO A 256 -6.03 -24.48 -18.01
N VAL A 257 -5.33 -23.48 -18.57
CA VAL A 257 -5.19 -22.15 -17.97
C VAL A 257 -6.54 -21.45 -17.80
N TRP A 258 -7.48 -21.62 -18.70
CA TRP A 258 -8.81 -20.99 -18.60
C TRP A 258 -9.63 -21.52 -17.43
N ARG A 259 -9.43 -22.80 -17.08
CA ARG A 259 -10.06 -23.37 -15.86
C ARG A 259 -9.49 -22.71 -14.59
N VAL A 260 -8.16 -22.47 -14.55
CA VAL A 260 -7.53 -21.76 -13.43
C VAL A 260 -8.06 -20.33 -13.33
N VAL A 261 -8.11 -19.60 -14.46
CA VAL A 261 -8.64 -18.22 -14.53
C VAL A 261 -10.09 -18.18 -14.04
N ARG A 262 -10.95 -19.10 -14.51
CA ARG A 262 -12.35 -19.16 -14.11
C ARG A 262 -12.52 -19.38 -12.60
N ILE A 263 -11.82 -20.37 -12.05
CA ILE A 263 -11.89 -20.67 -10.61
C ILE A 263 -11.32 -19.51 -9.80
N GLY A 264 -10.17 -18.94 -10.22
CA GLY A 264 -9.57 -17.78 -9.58
C GLY A 264 -10.50 -16.57 -9.56
N SER A 265 -11.18 -16.30 -10.68
CA SER A 265 -12.17 -15.22 -10.78
C SER A 265 -13.35 -15.42 -9.81
N LEU A 266 -13.86 -16.65 -9.67
CA LEU A 266 -14.95 -16.96 -8.72
C LEU A 266 -14.47 -16.83 -7.27
N LEU A 267 -13.27 -17.30 -6.95
CA LEU A 267 -12.66 -17.14 -5.62
C LEU A 267 -12.47 -15.67 -5.28
N TYR A 268 -12.00 -14.89 -6.25
CA TYR A 268 -11.83 -13.46 -6.06
C TYR A 268 -13.16 -12.73 -5.87
N ALA A 269 -14.18 -13.07 -6.65
CA ALA A 269 -15.53 -12.51 -6.47
C ALA A 269 -16.10 -12.83 -5.08
N ALA A 270 -15.92 -14.08 -4.62
CA ALA A 270 -16.35 -14.50 -3.28
C ALA A 270 -15.57 -13.77 -2.18
N GLY A 271 -14.24 -13.63 -2.34
CA GLY A 271 -13.38 -12.89 -1.41
C GLY A 271 -13.75 -11.40 -1.34
N ALA A 272 -13.98 -10.76 -2.47
CA ALA A 272 -14.47 -9.39 -2.53
C ALA A 272 -15.84 -9.22 -1.85
N GLY A 273 -16.77 -10.16 -2.09
CA GLY A 273 -18.07 -10.15 -1.41
C GLY A 273 -17.95 -10.32 0.11
N LEU A 274 -16.98 -11.09 0.58
CA LEU A 274 -16.75 -11.33 2.01
C LEU A 274 -16.30 -10.06 2.76
N THR A 275 -15.62 -9.12 2.09
CA THR A 275 -15.22 -7.84 2.70
C THR A 275 -16.39 -6.91 3.02
N LEU A 276 -17.61 -7.20 2.55
CA LEU A 276 -18.82 -6.52 3.00
C LEU A 276 -19.34 -7.03 4.37
N LEU A 277 -18.92 -8.22 4.76
CA LEU A 277 -19.41 -8.89 5.98
C LEU A 277 -18.39 -8.85 7.11
N ILE A 278 -17.13 -8.61 6.80
CA ILE A 278 -16.02 -8.66 7.75
C ILE A 278 -15.22 -7.35 7.59
N ASP A 279 -15.07 -6.61 8.67
CA ASP A 279 -14.20 -5.45 8.71
C ASP A 279 -12.75 -5.86 8.46
N THR A 280 -12.15 -5.29 7.45
CA THR A 280 -10.78 -5.63 7.02
C THR A 280 -9.97 -4.35 6.77
N PRO A 281 -8.64 -4.42 6.83
CA PRO A 281 -7.78 -3.31 6.42
C PRO A 281 -7.65 -3.17 4.90
N LEU A 282 -8.41 -3.93 4.10
CA LEU A 282 -8.24 -3.95 2.64
C LEU A 282 -8.82 -2.71 1.96
N GLY A 283 -9.96 -2.22 2.41
CA GLY A 283 -10.63 -1.08 1.80
C GLY A 283 -10.89 -1.27 0.31
N SER A 284 -10.85 -0.18 -0.44
CA SER A 284 -10.97 -0.19 -1.90
C SER A 284 -9.82 -0.93 -2.60
N ASN A 285 -8.71 -1.22 -1.90
CA ASN A 285 -7.57 -1.94 -2.48
C ASN A 285 -7.93 -3.33 -3.01
N VAL A 286 -9.03 -3.91 -2.55
CA VAL A 286 -9.53 -5.19 -3.07
C VAL A 286 -9.81 -5.13 -4.58
N GLU A 287 -10.15 -3.98 -5.14
CA GLU A 287 -10.44 -3.80 -6.58
C GLU A 287 -9.19 -3.90 -7.48
N ARG A 288 -7.97 -3.70 -6.95
CA ARG A 288 -6.72 -3.60 -7.73
C ARG A 288 -6.46 -4.82 -8.63
N LEU A 289 -6.84 -6.03 -8.20
CA LEU A 289 -6.69 -7.22 -9.06
C LEU A 289 -7.56 -7.12 -10.32
N ALA A 290 -8.81 -6.68 -10.18
CA ALA A 290 -9.72 -6.49 -11.31
C ALA A 290 -9.32 -5.29 -12.17
N LEU A 291 -8.87 -4.18 -11.56
CA LEU A 291 -8.37 -3.01 -12.27
C LEU A 291 -7.21 -3.37 -13.21
N ILE A 292 -6.21 -4.12 -12.73
CA ILE A 292 -5.03 -4.46 -13.52
C ILE A 292 -5.34 -5.59 -14.50
N PHE A 293 -5.98 -6.68 -14.04
CA PHE A 293 -6.07 -7.92 -14.82
C PHE A 293 -7.45 -8.19 -15.44
N GLY A 294 -8.51 -7.52 -15.01
CA GLY A 294 -9.85 -7.76 -15.55
C GLY A 294 -9.92 -7.54 -17.06
N SER A 295 -9.53 -6.36 -17.53
CA SER A 295 -9.47 -6.03 -18.95
C SER A 295 -8.45 -6.89 -19.72
N VAL A 296 -7.32 -7.24 -19.10
CA VAL A 296 -6.32 -8.16 -19.70
C VAL A 296 -6.90 -9.54 -19.93
N VAL A 297 -7.69 -10.09 -19.00
CA VAL A 297 -8.37 -11.39 -19.12
C VAL A 297 -9.40 -11.36 -20.24
N PHE A 298 -10.21 -10.30 -20.36
CA PHE A 298 -11.19 -10.17 -21.45
C PHE A 298 -10.52 -10.07 -22.81
N LEU A 299 -9.45 -9.28 -22.93
CA LEU A 299 -8.69 -9.17 -24.17
C LEU A 299 -7.97 -10.49 -24.50
N ALA A 300 -7.43 -11.20 -23.50
CA ALA A 300 -6.84 -12.52 -23.71
C ALA A 300 -7.87 -13.54 -24.21
N ALA A 301 -9.10 -13.49 -23.69
CA ALA A 301 -10.19 -14.35 -24.17
C ALA A 301 -10.59 -14.05 -25.62
N LEU A 302 -10.57 -12.77 -26.03
CA LEU A 302 -10.77 -12.36 -27.44
C LEU A 302 -9.62 -12.83 -28.36
N CYS A 303 -8.38 -12.84 -27.84
CA CYS A 303 -7.18 -13.24 -28.56
C CYS A 303 -6.87 -14.75 -28.41
N ALA A 304 -7.75 -15.54 -27.83
CA ALA A 304 -7.61 -17.00 -27.76
C ALA A 304 -7.64 -17.63 -29.13
N ARG A 305 -7.03 -18.82 -29.27
CA ARG A 305 -7.04 -19.55 -30.58
C ARG A 305 -8.46 -19.89 -30.98
N GLY A 306 -8.81 -19.65 -32.26
CA GLY A 306 -10.16 -19.87 -32.81
C GLY A 306 -10.64 -21.33 -32.82
N ASP A 307 -9.73 -22.29 -32.60
CA ASP A 307 -10.03 -23.71 -32.51
C ASP A 307 -10.38 -24.17 -31.08
N VAL A 308 -10.49 -23.22 -30.13
CA VAL A 308 -11.04 -23.57 -28.81
C VAL A 308 -12.53 -23.89 -29.02
N PRO A 309 -12.96 -25.14 -28.84
CA PRO A 309 -14.36 -25.44 -28.89
C PRO A 309 -15.02 -24.73 -27.72
N TRP A 310 -15.64 -23.63 -28.05
CA TRP A 310 -16.73 -23.14 -27.25
C TRP A 310 -17.75 -24.29 -27.23
N PRO A 311 -18.40 -24.61 -26.12
CA PRO A 311 -19.48 -25.60 -26.14
C PRO A 311 -20.27 -25.31 -27.40
N LYS A 312 -20.35 -26.30 -28.32
CA LYS A 312 -20.99 -26.16 -29.62
C LYS A 312 -22.43 -25.73 -29.38
N LEU A 313 -22.64 -24.45 -29.26
CA LEU A 313 -23.96 -23.86 -29.20
C LEU A 313 -24.51 -23.94 -30.60
N PRO A 314 -25.66 -24.56 -30.81
CA PRO A 314 -26.17 -24.93 -32.12
C PRO A 314 -26.60 -23.74 -33.00
N ARG A 315 -26.24 -22.50 -32.67
CA ARG A 315 -26.66 -21.29 -33.39
C ARG A 315 -25.50 -20.29 -33.55
N PRO A 316 -25.17 -19.85 -34.80
CA PRO A 316 -24.16 -18.81 -35.05
C PRO A 316 -24.41 -17.49 -34.31
N SER A 317 -25.65 -17.18 -33.96
CA SER A 317 -26.06 -16.00 -33.18
C SER A 317 -25.45 -15.92 -31.79
N LEU A 318 -25.17 -17.04 -31.11
CA LEU A 318 -24.60 -17.01 -29.76
C LEU A 318 -23.10 -16.71 -29.72
N THR A 319 -22.36 -17.04 -30.76
CA THR A 319 -20.93 -16.70 -30.88
C THR A 319 -20.73 -15.20 -30.99
N TRP A 320 -21.58 -14.52 -31.78
CA TRP A 320 -21.56 -13.05 -31.89
C TRP A 320 -21.92 -12.34 -30.58
N LEU A 321 -22.95 -12.83 -29.89
CA LEU A 321 -23.35 -12.27 -28.60
C LEU A 321 -22.22 -12.36 -27.58
N ARG A 322 -21.51 -13.48 -27.52
CA ARG A 322 -20.38 -13.67 -26.60
C ARG A 322 -19.17 -12.80 -26.95
N THR A 323 -18.84 -12.70 -28.25
CA THR A 323 -17.78 -11.78 -28.69
C THR A 323 -18.15 -10.35 -28.38
N GLY A 324 -19.39 -9.94 -28.63
CA GLY A 324 -19.89 -8.62 -28.25
C GLY A 324 -19.80 -8.37 -26.75
N ALA A 325 -20.21 -9.35 -25.92
CA ALA A 325 -20.08 -9.25 -24.45
C ALA A 325 -18.62 -9.11 -23.99
N LEU A 326 -17.69 -9.85 -24.60
CA LEU A 326 -16.25 -9.70 -24.30
C LEU A 326 -15.70 -8.34 -24.70
N VAL A 327 -16.10 -7.80 -25.85
CA VAL A 327 -15.69 -6.45 -26.29
C VAL A 327 -16.22 -5.39 -25.32
N ILE A 328 -17.48 -5.48 -24.93
CA ILE A 328 -18.10 -4.57 -23.97
C ILE A 328 -17.42 -4.68 -22.61
N ALA A 329 -17.20 -5.92 -22.11
CA ALA A 329 -16.52 -6.15 -20.83
C ALA A 329 -15.09 -5.60 -20.84
N PHE A 330 -14.35 -5.79 -21.93
CA PHE A 330 -13.01 -5.20 -22.12
C PHE A 330 -13.06 -3.67 -22.10
N ALA A 331 -14.00 -3.07 -22.84
CA ALA A 331 -14.13 -1.61 -22.88
C ALA A 331 -14.48 -1.01 -21.51
N ILE A 332 -15.44 -1.61 -20.80
CA ILE A 332 -15.85 -1.16 -19.46
C ILE A 332 -14.69 -1.32 -18.47
N ALA A 333 -14.07 -2.50 -18.42
CA ALA A 333 -12.96 -2.74 -17.48
C ALA A 333 -11.74 -1.88 -17.82
N GLY A 334 -11.43 -1.68 -19.10
CA GLY A 334 -10.35 -0.80 -19.55
C GLY A 334 -10.61 0.68 -19.23
N PHE A 335 -11.84 1.14 -19.43
CA PHE A 335 -12.25 2.48 -19.01
C PHE A 335 -12.14 2.64 -17.49
N TRP A 336 -12.57 1.64 -16.73
CA TRP A 336 -12.45 1.64 -15.27
C TRP A 336 -10.98 1.72 -14.82
N THR A 337 -10.07 0.93 -15.42
CA THR A 337 -8.63 1.02 -15.16
C THR A 337 -8.10 2.44 -15.35
N VAL A 338 -8.41 3.06 -16.50
CA VAL A 338 -7.90 4.40 -16.82
C VAL A 338 -8.54 5.48 -15.94
N SER A 339 -9.86 5.42 -15.72
CA SER A 339 -10.56 6.42 -14.91
C SER A 339 -10.14 6.39 -13.44
N SER A 340 -9.93 5.20 -12.86
CA SER A 340 -9.54 5.07 -11.46
C SER A 340 -8.07 5.44 -11.22
N ASP A 341 -7.17 5.05 -12.12
CA ASP A 341 -5.73 5.15 -11.87
C ASP A 341 -5.07 6.37 -12.53
N ILE A 342 -5.69 6.98 -13.54
CA ILE A 342 -5.11 8.13 -14.27
C ILE A 342 -5.91 9.40 -14.04
N VAL A 343 -7.25 9.37 -14.20
CA VAL A 343 -8.07 10.58 -14.09
C VAL A 343 -8.12 11.08 -12.65
N GLY A 344 -8.03 10.17 -11.68
CA GLY A 344 -8.03 10.48 -10.25
C GLY A 344 -6.65 10.89 -9.68
N ILE A 345 -5.60 11.05 -10.50
CA ILE A 345 -4.28 11.47 -9.99
C ILE A 345 -4.36 12.90 -9.43
N PRO A 346 -4.05 13.11 -8.13
CA PRO A 346 -4.06 14.44 -7.53
C PRO A 346 -3.03 15.37 -8.18
N MET A 347 -3.30 16.67 -8.15
CA MET A 347 -2.35 17.66 -8.67
C MET A 347 -1.00 17.59 -7.94
N PRO A 348 0.14 17.77 -8.65
CA PRO A 348 1.44 17.75 -8.03
C PRO A 348 1.57 18.86 -6.99
N SER A 349 1.91 18.52 -5.76
CA SER A 349 2.52 19.48 -4.85
C SER A 349 4.04 19.29 -4.85
N SER A 350 4.78 20.38 -4.90
CA SER A 350 6.23 20.33 -4.79
C SER A 350 6.65 20.61 -3.36
N LYS A 351 7.84 20.13 -2.97
CA LYS A 351 8.47 20.55 -1.70
C LYS A 351 8.58 22.08 -1.59
N ALA A 352 8.64 22.79 -2.71
CA ALA A 352 8.67 24.24 -2.74
C ALA A 352 7.40 24.88 -2.17
N GLN A 353 6.24 24.25 -2.33
CA GLN A 353 4.97 24.76 -1.77
C GLN A 353 4.90 24.64 -0.26
N GLY A 354 5.65 23.75 0.37
CA GLY A 354 5.72 23.60 1.81
C GLY A 354 6.97 24.19 2.47
N ALA A 355 7.90 24.76 1.68
CA ALA A 355 9.18 25.24 2.21
C ALA A 355 9.02 26.36 3.25
N GLY A 356 8.04 27.25 3.08
CA GLY A 356 7.74 28.31 4.04
C GLY A 356 7.23 27.73 5.37
N LEU A 357 6.29 26.79 5.31
CA LEU A 357 5.77 26.11 6.50
C LEU A 357 6.85 25.32 7.23
N VAL A 358 7.71 24.59 6.49
CA VAL A 358 8.86 23.86 7.07
C VAL A 358 9.81 24.82 7.80
N ALA A 359 10.17 25.96 7.17
CA ALA A 359 11.03 26.96 7.78
C ALA A 359 10.39 27.56 9.06
N GLU A 360 9.09 27.81 9.03
CA GLU A 360 8.37 28.33 10.21
C GLU A 360 8.33 27.32 11.36
N LEU A 361 8.00 26.06 11.10
CA LEU A 361 8.00 25.00 12.13
C LEU A 361 9.39 24.82 12.74
N GLN A 362 10.45 24.92 11.94
CA GLN A 362 11.83 24.92 12.42
C GLN A 362 12.13 26.13 13.30
N SER A 363 11.68 27.34 12.91
CA SER A 363 11.89 28.56 13.70
C SER A 363 11.19 28.50 15.06
N LEU A 364 10.05 27.82 15.13
CA LEU A 364 9.28 27.56 16.34
C LEU A 364 9.85 26.43 17.21
N HIS A 365 10.90 25.74 16.75
CA HIS A 365 11.53 24.61 17.43
C HIS A 365 10.51 23.54 17.89
N VAL A 366 9.55 23.22 17.03
CA VAL A 366 8.44 22.32 17.36
C VAL A 366 8.93 20.95 17.84
N GLU A 367 10.01 20.43 17.25
CA GLU A 367 10.67 19.18 17.65
C GLU A 367 11.20 19.20 19.10
N ALA A 368 11.64 20.37 19.60
CA ALA A 368 12.14 20.51 20.97
C ALA A 368 11.01 20.67 21.98
N THR A 369 9.82 21.08 21.56
CA THR A 369 8.66 21.22 22.45
C THR A 369 7.90 19.92 22.62
N GLY A 370 8.10 18.94 21.74
CA GLY A 370 7.32 17.71 21.67
C GLY A 370 5.85 17.93 21.30
N ALA A 371 5.49 19.12 20.82
CA ALA A 371 4.14 19.40 20.37
C ALA A 371 3.94 18.78 18.97
N ARG A 372 2.86 18.03 18.78
CA ARG A 372 2.50 17.53 17.46
C ARG A 372 1.87 18.59 16.59
N VAL A 373 2.03 18.41 15.30
CA VAL A 373 1.35 19.19 14.28
C VAL A 373 0.19 18.37 13.71
N GLU A 374 -1.01 18.93 13.72
CA GLU A 374 -2.06 18.47 12.81
C GLU A 374 -1.89 19.20 11.48
N ALA A 375 -1.78 18.44 10.41
CA ALA A 375 -1.76 19.00 9.06
C ALA A 375 -3.00 18.54 8.31
N VAL A 376 -3.89 19.49 8.00
CA VAL A 376 -5.14 19.18 7.29
C VAL A 376 -4.86 18.47 5.97
N PRO A 377 -5.29 17.20 5.80
CA PRO A 377 -4.85 16.36 4.70
C PRO A 377 -5.26 16.85 3.32
N MET A 378 -4.30 16.90 2.41
CA MET A 378 -4.53 17.12 0.98
C MET A 378 -4.77 15.79 0.25
N GLN A 379 -5.35 15.83 -0.97
CA GLN A 379 -5.52 14.61 -1.78
C GLN A 379 -4.21 13.90 -2.12
N ASN A 380 -3.11 14.64 -2.28
CA ASN A 380 -1.80 14.08 -2.58
C ASN A 380 -0.99 13.70 -1.34
N HIS A 381 -1.48 14.01 -0.14
CA HIS A 381 -0.86 13.71 1.16
C HIS A 381 0.60 14.17 1.29
N TRP A 382 0.97 15.25 0.60
CA TRP A 382 2.33 15.79 0.68
C TRP A 382 2.72 16.10 2.13
N GLU A 383 1.81 16.62 2.93
CA GLU A 383 2.00 16.96 4.35
C GLU A 383 2.57 15.80 5.15
N SER A 384 2.11 14.58 4.87
CA SER A 384 2.53 13.38 5.60
C SER A 384 3.98 12.95 5.30
N TRP A 385 4.61 13.51 4.28
CA TRP A 385 6.02 13.31 3.97
C TRP A 385 6.83 14.60 4.16
N GLY A 386 6.31 15.74 3.67
CA GLY A 386 7.05 17.00 3.66
C GLY A 386 7.36 17.54 5.06
N LEU A 387 6.54 17.19 6.05
CA LEU A 387 6.65 17.68 7.43
C LEU A 387 7.32 16.71 8.41
N THR A 388 7.46 15.42 8.09
CA THR A 388 8.00 14.40 9.02
C THR A 388 9.45 14.60 9.41
N GLY A 389 10.19 15.44 8.70
CA GLY A 389 11.57 15.80 9.06
C GLY A 389 11.69 16.94 10.08
N VAL A 390 10.57 17.62 10.42
CA VAL A 390 10.56 18.82 11.25
C VAL A 390 9.47 18.80 12.34
N ALA A 391 8.54 17.85 12.29
CA ALA A 391 7.50 17.70 13.31
C ALA A 391 6.96 16.27 13.35
N GLU A 392 6.51 15.82 14.52
CA GLU A 392 5.64 14.66 14.65
C GLU A 392 4.22 15.08 14.24
N LEU A 393 3.57 14.26 13.42
CA LEU A 393 2.20 14.52 12.97
C LEU A 393 1.20 13.77 13.85
N ALA A 394 0.11 14.44 14.23
CA ALA A 394 -1.02 13.79 14.91
C ALA A 394 -1.70 12.75 14.00
N ARG A 395 -1.77 13.06 12.71
CA ARG A 395 -2.19 12.16 11.63
C ARG A 395 -1.03 11.97 10.65
N GLY A 396 -1.11 10.95 9.80
CA GLY A 396 -0.15 10.68 8.72
C GLY A 396 -0.88 10.11 7.52
N TRP A 397 -0.19 9.33 6.68
CA TRP A 397 -0.85 8.69 5.54
C TRP A 397 -0.87 7.16 5.68
N ASN A 398 -1.82 6.69 6.47
CA ASN A 398 -2.25 5.29 6.54
C ASN A 398 -3.74 5.27 6.84
N ARG A 399 -4.58 5.10 5.81
CA ARG A 399 -6.04 5.20 5.93
C ARG A 399 -6.59 4.28 7.02
N GLN A 400 -6.09 3.06 7.11
CA GLN A 400 -6.55 2.07 8.06
C GLN A 400 -6.28 2.49 9.52
N ALA A 401 -5.11 3.05 9.77
CA ALA A 401 -4.77 3.58 11.09
C ALA A 401 -5.57 4.85 11.40
N ASP A 402 -5.78 5.70 10.42
CA ASP A 402 -6.51 6.96 10.59
C ASP A 402 -7.98 6.72 10.93
N VAL A 403 -8.66 5.87 10.15
CA VAL A 403 -10.06 5.49 10.44
C VAL A 403 -10.21 4.91 11.84
N GLN A 404 -9.29 4.05 12.27
CA GLN A 404 -9.37 3.41 13.57
C GLN A 404 -9.06 4.36 14.73
N ARG A 405 -8.02 5.19 14.59
CA ARG A 405 -7.53 6.04 15.70
C ARG A 405 -8.23 7.39 15.77
N ASN A 406 -8.76 7.85 14.64
CA ASN A 406 -9.35 9.18 14.47
C ASN A 406 -10.74 9.11 13.81
N PRO A 407 -11.68 8.30 14.32
CA PRO A 407 -12.98 8.04 13.69
C PRO A 407 -13.81 9.31 13.46
N LEU A 408 -13.62 10.35 14.30
CA LEU A 408 -14.38 11.61 14.20
C LEU A 408 -14.26 12.28 12.81
N PHE A 409 -13.19 12.04 12.05
CA PHE A 409 -13.03 12.59 10.70
C PHE A 409 -13.80 11.79 9.63
N TYR A 410 -14.37 10.62 10.00
CA TYR A 410 -14.97 9.66 9.07
C TYR A 410 -16.43 9.35 9.34
N ASP A 411 -16.88 9.44 10.60
CA ASP A 411 -18.20 9.01 11.06
C ASP A 411 -19.24 10.12 11.20
N GLY A 412 -18.84 11.38 10.88
CA GLY A 412 -19.70 12.55 11.00
C GLY A 412 -19.86 13.11 12.42
N SER A 413 -19.10 12.61 13.39
CA SER A 413 -19.14 13.08 14.79
C SER A 413 -18.27 14.33 15.04
N LEU A 414 -17.60 14.87 14.02
CA LEU A 414 -16.74 16.03 14.14
C LEU A 414 -17.55 17.29 14.51
N THR A 415 -17.32 17.79 15.72
CA THR A 415 -17.84 19.05 16.25
C THR A 415 -16.71 19.89 16.80
N GLY A 416 -16.95 21.17 17.11
CA GLY A 416 -15.92 22.04 17.71
C GLY A 416 -15.38 21.47 19.03
N THR A 417 -16.24 20.93 19.88
CA THR A 417 -15.84 20.31 21.16
C THR A 417 -15.06 19.00 20.91
N ALA A 418 -15.56 18.12 20.03
CA ALA A 418 -14.87 16.86 19.74
C ALA A 418 -13.49 17.09 19.13
N TYR A 419 -13.34 18.11 18.29
CA TYR A 419 -12.05 18.47 17.71
C TYR A 419 -11.10 19.07 18.75
N TYR A 420 -11.61 19.94 19.63
CA TYR A 420 -10.84 20.49 20.74
C TYR A 420 -10.28 19.36 21.65
N ASP A 421 -11.15 18.43 22.08
CA ASP A 421 -10.75 17.28 22.92
C ASP A 421 -9.75 16.37 22.19
N TRP A 422 -9.92 16.20 20.88
CA TRP A 422 -9.00 15.43 20.04
C TRP A 422 -7.61 16.09 19.95
N LEU A 423 -7.54 17.42 19.78
CA LEU A 423 -6.26 18.16 19.79
C LEU A 423 -5.53 17.99 21.11
N GLN A 424 -6.24 18.05 22.24
CA GLN A 424 -5.65 17.78 23.56
C GLN A 424 -5.21 16.33 23.71
N LYS A 425 -6.05 15.36 23.32
CA LYS A 425 -5.71 13.92 23.38
C LYS A 425 -4.39 13.64 22.68
N TRP A 426 -4.18 14.24 21.49
CA TRP A 426 -3.01 14.00 20.67
C TRP A 426 -1.82 14.92 20.95
N ALA A 427 -1.88 15.77 21.97
CA ALA A 427 -0.85 16.76 22.28
C ALA A 427 -0.52 17.65 21.07
N VAL A 428 -1.53 18.08 20.32
CA VAL A 428 -1.36 18.99 19.19
C VAL A 428 -1.08 20.38 19.69
N GLY A 429 0.00 21.00 19.22
CA GLY A 429 0.34 22.39 19.50
C GLY A 429 0.03 23.33 18.36
N TYR A 430 0.05 22.79 17.12
CA TYR A 430 -0.16 23.59 15.91
C TYR A 430 -1.03 22.84 14.90
N VAL A 431 -1.85 23.60 14.18
CA VAL A 431 -2.67 23.12 13.06
C VAL A 431 -2.22 23.82 11.79
N ALA A 432 -1.70 23.06 10.84
CA ALA A 432 -1.30 23.55 9.52
C ALA A 432 -2.44 23.34 8.52
N VAL A 433 -2.89 24.42 7.90
CA VAL A 433 -4.05 24.42 6.98
C VAL A 433 -3.60 24.83 5.61
N PRO A 434 -3.71 23.98 4.56
CA PRO A 434 -3.36 24.37 3.20
C PRO A 434 -4.37 25.38 2.64
N THR A 435 -3.87 26.34 1.86
CA THR A 435 -4.71 27.32 1.14
C THR A 435 -5.14 26.72 -0.19
N LEU A 436 -6.01 25.71 -0.13
CA LEU A 436 -6.51 24.95 -1.27
C LEU A 436 -8.04 24.95 -1.30
N PRO A 437 -8.66 24.85 -2.49
CA PRO A 437 -10.08 24.60 -2.59
C PRO A 437 -10.47 23.23 -2.00
N ALA A 438 -11.69 23.10 -1.52
CA ALA A 438 -12.15 21.91 -0.79
C ALA A 438 -12.06 20.61 -1.60
N GLU A 439 -12.15 20.69 -2.93
CA GLU A 439 -12.00 19.56 -3.84
C GLU A 439 -10.58 19.00 -3.91
N GLU A 440 -9.57 19.78 -3.55
CA GLU A 440 -8.16 19.35 -3.49
C GLU A 440 -7.75 18.81 -2.09
N LEU A 441 -8.66 18.93 -1.11
CA LEU A 441 -8.49 18.29 0.20
C LEU A 441 -8.94 16.84 0.17
N ASP A 442 -8.30 16.00 0.97
CA ASP A 442 -8.80 14.65 1.22
C ASP A 442 -10.24 14.72 1.76
N TYR A 443 -11.06 13.73 1.43
CA TYR A 443 -12.47 13.76 1.84
C TYR A 443 -12.63 13.80 3.37
N SER A 444 -11.70 13.19 4.12
CA SER A 444 -11.69 13.20 5.59
C SER A 444 -11.34 14.56 6.19
N ALA A 445 -10.70 15.44 5.41
CA ALA A 445 -10.25 16.75 5.86
C ALA A 445 -11.28 17.86 5.63
N ARG A 446 -12.29 17.63 4.78
CA ARG A 446 -13.21 18.69 4.36
C ARG A 446 -14.04 19.26 5.51
N ALA A 447 -14.55 18.39 6.39
CA ALA A 447 -15.31 18.82 7.56
C ALA A 447 -14.43 19.58 8.56
N GLU A 448 -13.18 19.15 8.74
CA GLU A 448 -12.17 19.81 9.55
C GLU A 448 -11.85 21.22 9.02
N ALA A 449 -11.61 21.37 7.74
CA ALA A 449 -11.35 22.66 7.12
C ALA A 449 -12.52 23.64 7.28
N VAL A 450 -13.77 23.16 7.16
CA VAL A 450 -14.98 23.96 7.42
C VAL A 450 -15.05 24.39 8.88
N LEU A 451 -14.76 23.51 9.83
CA LEU A 451 -14.74 23.82 11.26
C LEU A 451 -13.68 24.88 11.57
N ILE A 452 -12.46 24.73 11.07
CA ILE A 452 -11.37 25.70 11.27
C ILE A 452 -11.75 27.08 10.68
N ALA A 453 -12.46 27.11 9.57
CA ALA A 453 -12.92 28.35 8.95
C ALA A 453 -13.95 29.13 9.80
N THR A 454 -14.53 28.52 10.85
CA THR A 454 -15.36 29.24 11.84
C THR A 454 -14.55 30.08 12.83
N HIS A 455 -13.24 30.04 12.73
CA HIS A 455 -12.29 30.76 13.60
C HIS A 455 -12.52 30.52 15.11
N PRO A 456 -12.40 29.26 15.61
CA PRO A 456 -12.55 28.98 17.02
C PRO A 456 -11.52 29.77 17.84
N ALA A 457 -11.92 30.34 18.99
CA ALA A 457 -11.08 31.22 19.80
C ALA A 457 -9.79 30.55 20.32
N TRP A 458 -9.79 29.22 20.41
CA TRP A 458 -8.64 28.40 20.84
C TRP A 458 -7.67 28.03 19.69
N LEU A 459 -7.94 28.49 18.42
CA LEU A 459 -7.01 28.44 17.31
C LEU A 459 -6.59 29.85 16.90
N GLN A 460 -5.35 30.23 17.18
CA GLN A 460 -4.81 31.54 16.84
C GLN A 460 -3.84 31.44 15.66
N GLN A 461 -4.12 32.15 14.58
CA GLN A 461 -3.20 32.21 13.46
C GLN A 461 -1.91 32.90 13.87
N VAL A 462 -0.77 32.20 13.72
CA VAL A 462 0.57 32.71 14.07
C VAL A 462 1.41 33.00 12.86
N TRP A 463 1.11 32.34 11.73
CA TRP A 463 1.86 32.53 10.48
C TRP A 463 1.02 32.18 9.25
N GLN A 464 1.37 32.72 8.09
CA GLN A 464 0.83 32.31 6.78
C GLN A 464 1.76 32.70 5.63
N ASP A 465 1.66 31.93 4.53
CA ASP A 465 2.18 32.30 3.22
C ASP A 465 1.09 32.11 2.13
N SER A 466 1.48 32.07 0.86
CA SER A 466 0.53 31.86 -0.24
C SER A 466 -0.11 30.46 -0.25
N SER A 467 0.51 29.47 0.39
CA SER A 467 0.16 28.06 0.32
C SER A 467 -0.38 27.49 1.62
N TRP A 468 0.00 28.08 2.76
CA TRP A 468 -0.32 27.55 4.08
C TRP A 468 -0.64 28.62 5.09
N ARG A 469 -1.48 28.26 6.08
CA ARG A 469 -1.68 28.98 7.35
C ARG A 469 -1.29 28.08 8.49
N LEU A 470 -0.61 28.62 9.48
CA LEU A 470 -0.28 27.92 10.72
C LEU A 470 -1.05 28.53 11.88
N LEU A 471 -1.81 27.70 12.58
CA LEU A 471 -2.62 28.07 13.73
C LEU A 471 -2.02 27.43 14.98
N LYS A 472 -1.85 28.22 16.04
CA LYS A 472 -1.44 27.71 17.36
C LYS A 472 -2.68 27.31 18.15
N PHE A 473 -2.68 26.11 18.72
CA PHE A 473 -3.68 25.69 19.70
C PHE A 473 -3.32 26.24 21.07
N THR A 474 -4.16 27.11 21.64
CA THR A 474 -3.85 27.87 22.88
C THR A 474 -3.84 26.99 24.12
N ASP A 475 -4.65 25.94 24.13
CA ASP A 475 -4.83 25.02 25.27
C ASP A 475 -4.10 23.69 25.07
N ALA A 476 -2.97 23.75 24.32
CA ALA A 476 -2.15 22.58 24.05
C ALA A 476 -1.65 21.93 25.34
N VAL A 477 -1.69 20.60 25.38
CA VAL A 477 -1.13 19.82 26.47
C VAL A 477 0.23 19.26 26.07
N ALA A 478 1.10 19.03 27.07
CA ALA A 478 2.43 18.47 26.81
C ALA A 478 2.35 17.00 26.34
N LEU A 479 3.32 16.58 25.51
CA LEU A 479 3.48 15.19 25.08
C LEU A 479 3.72 14.25 26.28
N ALA A 480 4.50 14.69 27.28
CA ALA A 480 4.71 13.97 28.53
C ALA A 480 3.97 14.67 29.69
N SER A 481 3.32 13.89 30.57
CA SER A 481 2.71 14.44 31.75
C SER A 481 3.76 14.80 32.83
N PRO A 482 3.51 15.84 33.63
CA PRO A 482 4.39 16.15 34.78
C PRO A 482 4.58 14.93 35.70
N PRO A 483 5.77 14.78 36.34
CA PRO A 483 6.86 15.73 36.38
C PRO A 483 7.88 15.58 35.21
N ALA A 484 7.69 14.66 34.28
CA ALA A 484 8.57 14.50 33.13
C ALA A 484 8.41 15.67 32.15
N THR A 485 9.53 16.09 31.54
CA THR A 485 9.56 17.13 30.52
C THR A 485 10.25 16.62 29.27
N ILE A 486 9.72 16.96 28.10
CA ILE A 486 10.36 16.63 26.81
C ILE A 486 11.60 17.49 26.62
N VAL A 487 12.67 16.86 26.17
CA VAL A 487 13.93 17.51 25.77
C VAL A 487 14.05 17.58 24.25
N ALA A 488 13.72 16.47 23.57
CA ALA A 488 13.74 16.38 22.13
C ALA A 488 12.87 15.20 21.67
N THR A 489 12.34 15.30 20.46
CA THR A 489 11.67 14.18 19.77
C THR A 489 12.14 14.09 18.32
N ASP A 490 12.14 12.88 17.78
CA ASP A 490 12.26 12.62 16.36
C ASP A 490 11.44 11.38 15.97
N ALA A 491 11.52 10.96 14.73
CA ALA A 491 10.72 9.84 14.22
C ALA A 491 11.03 8.49 14.91
N ALA A 492 12.12 8.35 15.66
CA ALA A 492 12.50 7.11 16.33
C ALA A 492 12.68 7.25 17.86
N HIS A 493 12.82 8.47 18.37
CA HIS A 493 13.21 8.72 19.75
C HIS A 493 12.34 9.78 20.42
N VAL A 494 12.05 9.56 21.71
CA VAL A 494 11.53 10.59 22.63
C VAL A 494 12.49 10.70 23.80
N VAL A 495 13.12 11.86 23.94
CA VAL A 495 14.07 12.17 25.03
C VAL A 495 13.36 13.02 26.07
N LEU A 496 13.41 12.60 27.35
CA LEU A 496 12.77 13.29 28.45
C LEU A 496 13.68 13.37 29.65
N ASP A 497 13.53 14.45 30.44
CA ASP A 497 14.13 14.61 31.74
C ASP A 497 13.07 14.38 32.85
N VAL A 498 13.42 13.58 33.84
CA VAL A 498 12.62 13.34 35.02
C VAL A 498 13.37 13.94 36.21
N PRO A 499 12.83 14.99 36.82
CA PRO A 499 13.49 15.66 37.98
C PRO A 499 13.41 14.78 39.22
N GLN A 500 14.25 15.10 40.20
CA GLN A 500 14.16 14.50 41.51
C GLN A 500 12.85 14.90 42.21
N THR A 501 12.12 13.92 42.70
CA THR A 501 10.86 14.12 43.44
C THR A 501 10.95 13.44 44.80
N PRO A 502 10.10 13.82 45.77
CA PRO A 502 10.01 13.13 47.08
C PRO A 502 9.52 11.68 46.97
N GLN A 503 8.94 11.31 45.84
CA GLN A 503 8.37 9.99 45.60
C GLN A 503 9.46 8.99 45.24
N SER A 504 9.35 7.75 45.74
CA SER A 504 10.27 6.65 45.40
C SER A 504 10.10 6.13 43.97
N THR A 505 8.94 6.33 43.38
CA THR A 505 8.63 5.97 41.98
C THR A 505 7.87 7.12 41.35
N VAL A 506 8.35 7.57 40.21
CA VAL A 506 7.69 8.56 39.35
C VAL A 506 7.03 7.86 38.18
N THR A 507 5.79 8.23 37.91
CA THR A 507 5.06 7.79 36.75
C THR A 507 4.74 8.98 35.85
N ALA A 508 5.00 8.88 34.56
CA ALA A 508 4.65 9.89 33.56
C ALA A 508 4.01 9.23 32.33
N THR A 509 2.83 9.69 31.96
CA THR A 509 2.21 9.27 30.68
C THR A 509 2.86 10.03 29.54
N VAL A 510 3.45 9.30 28.60
CA VAL A 510 3.98 9.83 27.35
C VAL A 510 2.98 9.48 26.26
N ARG A 511 2.46 10.50 25.55
CA ARG A 511 1.41 10.34 24.54
C ARG A 511 1.93 9.76 23.22
N ILE A 512 2.71 8.67 23.32
CA ILE A 512 3.06 7.78 22.21
C ILE A 512 2.25 6.50 22.35
N GLN A 513 1.79 5.96 21.23
CA GLN A 513 0.98 4.74 21.21
C GLN A 513 1.77 3.57 21.78
N TRP A 514 1.12 2.78 22.65
CA TRP A 514 1.77 1.63 23.24
C TRP A 514 2.18 0.59 22.21
N SER A 515 3.44 0.14 22.30
CA SER A 515 3.94 -1.02 21.59
C SER A 515 4.84 -1.87 22.48
N PRO A 516 4.77 -3.21 22.41
CA PRO A 516 5.70 -4.09 23.12
C PRO A 516 7.15 -3.98 22.64
N TRP A 517 7.42 -3.25 21.56
CA TRP A 517 8.75 -2.99 21.02
C TRP A 517 9.41 -1.76 21.63
N LEU A 518 8.65 -0.91 22.33
CA LEU A 518 9.18 0.29 22.97
C LEU A 518 10.16 -0.09 24.10
N ARG A 519 11.28 0.58 24.11
CA ARG A 519 12.35 0.45 25.10
C ARG A 519 12.57 1.78 25.78
N VAL A 520 13.14 1.75 26.97
CA VAL A 520 13.63 2.93 27.67
C VAL A 520 15.08 2.72 28.07
N ASP A 521 15.93 3.64 27.65
CA ASP A 521 17.33 3.73 28.03
C ASP A 521 17.53 4.93 28.96
N GLY A 522 18.38 4.77 29.99
CA GLY A 522 18.64 5.80 30.99
C GLY A 522 19.10 5.21 32.33
N PRO A 523 18.98 5.96 33.41
CA PRO A 523 19.30 5.48 34.77
C PRO A 523 18.54 4.20 35.13
N ALA A 524 19.14 3.36 35.97
CA ALA A 524 18.54 2.09 36.38
C ALA A 524 17.17 2.27 37.06
N GLY A 525 16.29 1.27 36.91
CA GLY A 525 14.95 1.27 37.50
C GLY A 525 13.88 1.92 36.66
N ALA A 526 14.11 2.03 35.33
CA ALA A 526 13.12 2.48 34.36
C ALA A 526 12.43 1.31 33.69
N CYS A 527 11.13 1.43 33.45
CA CYS A 527 10.37 0.51 32.60
C CYS A 527 9.12 1.18 31.99
N LEU A 528 8.52 0.53 31.00
CA LEU A 528 7.35 1.02 30.28
C LEU A 528 6.12 0.14 30.53
N VAL A 529 4.96 0.77 30.66
CA VAL A 529 3.66 0.11 30.85
C VAL A 529 2.64 0.70 29.89
N ARG A 530 1.66 -0.09 29.48
CA ARG A 530 0.51 0.40 28.74
C ARG A 530 -0.45 1.19 29.65
N ASP A 531 -0.83 2.38 29.22
CA ASP A 531 -1.80 3.25 29.89
C ASP A 531 -2.88 3.67 28.88
N GLY A 532 -3.93 2.88 28.79
CA GLY A 532 -4.94 3.03 27.75
C GLY A 532 -4.35 2.86 26.34
N ASP A 533 -4.41 3.92 25.53
CA ASP A 533 -3.78 3.99 24.22
C ASP A 533 -2.29 4.35 24.31
N TRP A 534 -1.88 4.99 25.42
CA TRP A 534 -0.58 5.60 25.58
C TRP A 534 0.44 4.72 26.31
N THR A 535 1.66 5.21 26.35
CA THR A 535 2.79 4.59 27.06
C THR A 535 3.05 5.35 28.34
N GLN A 536 3.12 4.66 29.47
CA GLN A 536 3.52 5.22 30.75
C GLN A 536 4.96 4.81 31.06
N LEU A 537 5.79 5.80 31.33
CA LEU A 537 7.14 5.64 31.86
C LEU A 537 7.06 5.54 33.38
N GLN A 538 7.69 4.53 33.98
CA GLN A 538 7.88 4.36 35.41
C GLN A 538 9.37 4.36 35.72
N VAL A 539 9.81 5.23 36.63
CA VAL A 539 11.22 5.39 37.00
C VAL A 539 11.38 5.53 38.50
N THR A 540 12.49 5.00 39.04
CA THR A 540 12.86 5.12 40.45
C THR A 540 14.04 6.08 40.67
N THR A 541 14.71 6.49 39.62
CA THR A 541 15.89 7.35 39.64
C THR A 541 15.63 8.59 38.79
N PRO A 542 15.94 9.81 39.26
CA PRO A 542 15.87 11.01 38.43
C PRO A 542 16.93 10.97 37.34
N GLY A 543 16.67 11.62 36.20
CA GLY A 543 17.65 11.73 35.11
C GLY A 543 17.03 11.82 33.76
N ARG A 544 17.88 11.67 32.73
CA ARG A 544 17.50 11.69 31.35
C ARG A 544 17.21 10.29 30.83
N TYR A 545 16.08 10.16 30.15
CA TYR A 545 15.59 8.91 29.58
C TYR A 545 15.31 9.07 28.09
N THR A 546 15.60 8.03 27.31
CA THR A 546 15.25 7.95 25.90
C THR A 546 14.30 6.79 25.71
N ILE A 547 13.14 7.05 25.11
CA ILE A 547 12.23 5.99 24.64
C ILE A 547 12.48 5.82 23.16
N ASP A 548 12.77 4.60 22.75
CA ASP A 548 13.03 4.17 21.37
C ASP A 548 12.44 2.78 21.09
N SER A 549 12.84 2.17 19.96
CA SER A 549 12.47 0.79 19.64
C SER A 549 13.51 0.16 18.72
N ASP A 550 13.85 -1.10 18.96
CA ASP A 550 14.78 -1.87 18.14
C ASP A 550 14.16 -3.19 17.69
N TYR A 551 14.59 -3.70 16.51
CA TYR A 551 14.33 -5.08 16.09
C TYR A 551 15.19 -6.09 16.88
N ALA A 552 15.13 -6.03 18.21
CA ALA A 552 15.91 -6.88 19.11
C ALA A 552 15.05 -7.74 20.02
N LEU A 553 15.56 -8.90 20.41
CA LEU A 553 14.92 -9.78 21.40
C LEU A 553 15.77 -9.79 22.69
N PRO A 554 15.14 -9.78 23.88
CA PRO A 554 13.69 -9.67 24.14
C PRO A 554 13.13 -8.31 23.72
N ARG A 555 11.83 -8.28 23.35
CA ARG A 555 11.16 -7.04 22.92
C ARG A 555 11.00 -6.08 24.08
N GLY A 556 11.41 -4.81 23.88
CA GLY A 556 11.08 -3.68 24.74
C GLY A 556 11.58 -3.76 26.19
N SER A 557 11.24 -2.73 26.95
CA SER A 557 11.55 -2.57 28.38
C SER A 557 10.28 -2.57 29.25
N GLY A 558 9.39 -3.53 29.05
CA GLY A 558 8.17 -3.65 29.85
C GLY A 558 8.47 -3.90 31.32
N CYS A 559 7.70 -3.22 32.21
CA CYS A 559 7.80 -3.48 33.63
C CYS A 559 7.47 -4.96 33.93
N ARG A 560 8.28 -5.61 34.76
CA ARG A 560 7.95 -6.95 35.25
C ARG A 560 6.66 -6.85 36.07
N ARG A 561 5.68 -7.68 35.78
CA ARG A 561 4.52 -7.82 36.66
C ARG A 561 5.03 -8.32 38.03
N PRO A 562 4.59 -7.72 39.13
CA PRO A 562 4.96 -8.18 40.48
C PRO A 562 4.52 -9.62 40.72
#